data_d7c7360a83c53a06b0f50e357c4a8ec4
#
_entry.id   d7c7360a83c53a06b0f50e357c4a8ec4
#
_cell.length_a   1.000
_cell.length_b   1.000
_cell.length_c   1.000
_cell.angle_alpha   90.00
_cell.angle_beta   90.00
_cell.angle_gamma   90.00
#
_symmetry.space_group_name_H-M   'P 1'
#
loop_
_entity.id
_entity.type
_entity.pdbx_description
1 polymer ?
#
loop_
_entity_poly.entity_id
_entity_poly.type
_entity_poly.pdbx_seq_one_letter_code
_entity_poly.pdbx_strand_id
1 'polypeptide(L)'
;MELTTCLWFNGNAREAATFYTSIFPDSELADNWIAPTDTPGNLQGEEIVVNFKIFGQNFIGLNGGPQFPHSEAISFQIPCKDQGEIDKYWAILTADGGQESQCGWLKDKFGISWQVTSPEMMNYLGGPNAAGSQRATQAMLSMKKIDLAVMKAAYEGQ
;
A
#
# COMPACT_ATOMS: atom_id res chain seq x y z
N MET A 1 7.79 -11.93 20.18
CA MET A 1 8.69 -11.03 19.39
C MET A 1 7.98 -10.76 18.09
N GLU A 2 7.76 -9.50 17.72
CA GLU A 2 7.07 -9.08 16.50
C GLU A 2 7.99 -8.21 15.66
N LEU A 3 7.87 -8.30 14.34
CA LEU A 3 8.57 -7.39 13.44
C LEU A 3 7.82 -6.06 13.35
N THR A 4 8.56 -4.97 13.33
CA THR A 4 8.03 -3.62 13.06
C THR A 4 8.61 -3.12 11.75
N THR A 5 7.76 -2.64 10.86
CA THR A 5 8.20 -2.04 9.59
C THR A 5 8.56 -0.57 9.83
N CYS A 6 9.78 -0.18 9.46
CA CYS A 6 10.21 1.21 9.48
C CYS A 6 10.14 1.80 8.07
N LEU A 7 9.38 2.87 7.92
CA LEU A 7 9.25 3.64 6.68
C LEU A 7 10.03 4.94 6.82
N TRP A 8 10.93 5.20 5.88
CA TRP A 8 11.76 6.40 5.87
C TRP A 8 11.05 7.56 5.17
N PHE A 9 11.01 8.73 5.79
CA PHE A 9 10.36 9.92 5.27
C PHE A 9 11.27 11.15 5.30
N ASN A 10 10.99 12.09 4.43
CA ASN A 10 11.64 13.39 4.40
C ASN A 10 10.78 14.45 5.11
N GLY A 11 10.59 14.28 6.43
CA GLY A 11 9.88 15.25 7.27
C GLY A 11 8.35 15.11 7.31
N ASN A 12 7.76 14.20 6.54
CA ASN A 12 6.29 14.04 6.42
C ASN A 12 5.74 12.72 7.01
N ALA A 13 6.48 12.09 7.92
CA ALA A 13 6.05 10.84 8.57
C ALA A 13 4.71 10.97 9.31
N ARG A 14 4.47 12.10 10.01
CA ARG A 14 3.22 12.38 10.73
C ARG A 14 2.03 12.48 9.75
N GLU A 15 2.21 13.17 8.64
CA GLU A 15 1.16 13.29 7.62
C GLU A 15 0.80 11.92 7.03
N ALA A 16 1.81 11.13 6.69
CA ALA A 16 1.64 9.79 6.16
C ALA A 16 0.93 8.85 7.17
N ALA A 17 1.39 8.82 8.41
CA ALA A 17 0.79 8.01 9.47
C ALA A 17 -0.68 8.41 9.73
N THR A 18 -0.98 9.73 9.76
CA THR A 18 -2.34 10.24 9.92
C THR A 18 -3.24 9.82 8.75
N PHE A 19 -2.73 9.92 7.53
CA PHE A 19 -3.45 9.48 6.34
C PHE A 19 -3.77 7.99 6.41
N TYR A 20 -2.78 7.12 6.65
CA TYR A 20 -3.00 5.67 6.69
C TYR A 20 -3.97 5.26 7.80
N THR A 21 -3.83 5.82 8.99
CA THR A 21 -4.73 5.50 10.11
C THR A 21 -6.14 6.02 9.91
N SER A 22 -6.36 6.98 9.03
CA SER A 22 -7.70 7.47 8.67
C SER A 22 -8.43 6.61 7.64
N ILE A 23 -7.70 5.87 6.80
CA ILE A 23 -8.29 5.12 5.68
C ILE A 23 -8.39 3.61 5.92
N PHE A 24 -7.49 3.05 6.73
CA PHE A 24 -7.46 1.62 7.02
C PHE A 24 -8.16 1.30 8.36
N PRO A 25 -8.94 0.21 8.43
CA PRO A 25 -9.52 -0.26 9.69
C PRO A 25 -8.42 -0.83 10.61
N ASP A 26 -8.74 -0.96 11.90
CA ASP A 26 -7.82 -1.46 12.93
C ASP A 26 -6.45 -0.76 12.87
N SER A 27 -6.51 0.57 12.81
CA SER A 27 -5.35 1.44 12.61
C SER A 27 -5.40 2.60 13.58
N GLU A 28 -4.27 2.95 14.16
CA GLU A 28 -4.15 4.02 15.17
C GLU A 28 -2.78 4.69 15.15
N LEU A 29 -2.73 5.98 15.49
CA LEU A 29 -1.50 6.65 15.86
C LEU A 29 -1.11 6.23 17.28
N ALA A 30 0.19 6.05 17.50
CA ALA A 30 0.77 5.73 18.81
C ALA A 30 1.77 6.83 19.23
N ASP A 31 2.63 6.51 20.20
CA ASP A 31 3.62 7.44 20.72
C ASP A 31 4.61 7.89 19.66
N ASN A 32 5.13 9.09 19.83
CA ASN A 32 6.17 9.67 19.00
C ASN A 32 7.47 9.91 19.78
N TRP A 33 8.55 10.17 19.06
CA TRP A 33 9.82 10.57 19.63
C TRP A 33 10.28 11.90 19.03
N ILE A 34 10.54 12.86 19.92
CA ILE A 34 11.02 14.19 19.60
C ILE A 34 12.54 14.23 19.78
N ALA A 35 13.24 14.89 18.88
CA ALA A 35 14.69 15.06 18.95
C ALA A 35 15.12 15.78 20.26
N PRO A 36 15.86 15.14 21.15
CA PRO A 36 16.34 15.78 22.38
C PRO A 36 17.53 16.74 22.12
N THR A 37 18.14 16.62 20.95
CA THR A 37 19.27 17.42 20.44
C THR A 37 19.27 17.35 18.92
N ASP A 38 20.08 18.18 18.27
CA ASP A 38 20.28 18.08 16.82
C ASP A 38 20.81 16.71 16.42
N THR A 39 20.26 16.17 15.33
CA THR A 39 20.66 14.90 14.73
C THR A 39 20.90 15.11 13.23
N PRO A 40 21.58 14.19 12.53
CA PRO A 40 21.63 14.26 11.07
C PRO A 40 20.21 14.24 10.47
N GLY A 41 19.76 15.38 9.92
CA GLY A 41 18.46 15.53 9.26
C GLY A 41 17.32 16.09 10.12
N ASN A 42 17.50 16.30 11.44
CA ASN A 42 16.48 16.91 12.31
C ASN A 42 17.12 17.85 13.34
N LEU A 43 16.46 18.95 13.62
CA LEU A 43 16.84 19.87 14.69
C LEU A 43 16.22 19.44 16.03
N GLN A 44 16.80 19.92 17.12
CA GLN A 44 16.24 19.73 18.47
C GLN A 44 14.79 20.20 18.51
N GLY A 45 13.89 19.37 19.05
CA GLY A 45 12.47 19.66 19.15
C GLY A 45 11.63 19.18 17.97
N GLU A 46 12.26 18.72 16.88
CA GLU A 46 11.53 18.13 15.76
C GLU A 46 11.14 16.67 16.03
N GLU A 47 10.07 16.23 15.40
CA GLU A 47 9.58 14.86 15.51
C GLU A 47 10.37 13.92 14.59
N ILE A 48 11.15 13.02 15.19
CA ILE A 48 11.96 12.05 14.44
C ILE A 48 11.17 10.80 14.14
N VAL A 49 10.44 10.26 15.12
CA VAL A 49 9.72 9.00 15.01
C VAL A 49 8.25 9.18 15.28
N VAL A 50 7.43 8.62 14.40
CA VAL A 50 5.98 8.48 14.55
C VAL A 50 5.66 6.99 14.56
N ASN A 51 5.17 6.47 15.70
CA ASN A 51 4.68 5.10 15.77
C ASN A 51 3.20 5.06 15.39
N PHE A 52 2.81 4.05 14.63
CA PHE A 52 1.42 3.84 14.23
C PHE A 52 1.15 2.37 13.90
N LYS A 53 -0.12 2.03 13.78
CA LYS A 53 -0.56 0.72 13.32
C LYS A 53 -1.40 0.84 12.06
N ILE A 54 -1.29 -0.15 11.18
CA ILE A 54 -2.17 -0.36 10.03
C ILE A 54 -2.61 -1.82 10.06
N PHE A 55 -3.92 -2.10 10.04
CA PHE A 55 -4.47 -3.46 10.17
C PHE A 55 -3.89 -4.22 11.37
N GLY A 56 -3.73 -3.56 12.51
CA GLY A 56 -3.13 -4.12 13.71
C GLY A 56 -1.61 -4.33 13.67
N GLN A 57 -0.94 -4.14 12.52
CA GLN A 57 0.52 -4.27 12.38
C GLN A 57 1.24 -2.98 12.78
N ASN A 58 2.36 -3.15 13.48
CA ASN A 58 3.18 -2.02 13.93
C ASN A 58 4.06 -1.44 12.82
N PHE A 59 4.06 -0.11 12.72
CA PHE A 59 4.90 0.68 11.83
C PHE A 59 5.62 1.79 12.58
N ILE A 60 6.74 2.18 12.04
CA ILE A 60 7.52 3.37 12.43
C ILE A 60 7.63 4.25 11.19
N GLY A 61 7.19 5.50 11.27
CA GLY A 61 7.56 6.56 10.34
C GLY A 61 8.79 7.28 10.86
N LEU A 62 9.90 7.18 10.17
CA LEU A 62 11.16 7.83 10.54
C LEU A 62 11.42 9.05 9.65
N ASN A 63 11.46 10.24 10.23
CA ASN A 63 11.87 11.45 9.53
C ASN A 63 13.39 11.54 9.48
N GLY A 64 14.00 10.86 8.50
CA GLY A 64 15.45 10.75 8.36
C GLY A 64 16.06 11.64 7.27
N GLY A 65 15.23 12.41 6.52
CA GLY A 65 15.70 13.28 5.45
C GLY A 65 15.56 12.65 4.05
N PRO A 66 16.10 13.31 3.01
CA PRO A 66 15.82 12.97 1.61
C PRO A 66 16.66 11.81 1.03
N GLN A 67 17.53 11.17 1.81
CA GLN A 67 18.56 10.26 1.27
C GLN A 67 18.01 8.95 0.71
N PHE A 68 16.90 8.44 1.27
CA PHE A 68 16.35 7.14 0.90
C PHE A 68 14.91 7.24 0.40
N PRO A 69 14.70 7.44 -0.93
CA PRO A 69 13.38 7.44 -1.51
C PRO A 69 12.80 6.01 -1.52
N HIS A 70 11.49 5.92 -1.38
CA HIS A 70 10.78 4.66 -1.55
C HIS A 70 10.83 4.16 -2.98
N SER A 71 10.79 2.84 -3.14
CA SER A 71 10.75 2.19 -4.45
C SER A 71 9.80 1.01 -4.45
N GLU A 72 9.50 0.47 -5.63
CA GLU A 72 8.62 -0.68 -5.84
C GLU A 72 9.26 -2.02 -5.40
N ALA A 73 10.51 -2.02 -4.94
CA ALA A 73 11.18 -3.22 -4.41
C ALA A 73 10.51 -3.77 -3.15
N ILE A 74 9.77 -2.94 -2.42
CA ILE A 74 8.90 -3.32 -1.31
C ILE A 74 7.51 -2.73 -1.55
N SER A 75 6.48 -3.52 -1.30
CA SER A 75 5.09 -3.09 -1.40
C SER A 75 4.23 -3.78 -0.34
N PHE A 76 3.12 -3.14 0.00
CA PHE A 76 2.13 -3.70 0.91
C PHE A 76 0.91 -4.16 0.13
N GLN A 77 0.41 -5.36 0.41
CA GLN A 77 -0.79 -5.88 -0.22
C GLN A 77 -2.02 -5.55 0.63
N ILE A 78 -3.07 -5.09 -0.04
CA ILE A 78 -4.39 -4.87 0.54
C ILE A 78 -5.31 -5.97 -0.02
N PRO A 79 -5.62 -7.02 0.75
CA PRO A 79 -6.46 -8.12 0.29
C PRO A 79 -7.95 -7.72 0.39
N CYS A 80 -8.44 -6.99 -0.59
CA CYS A 80 -9.83 -6.52 -0.67
C CYS A 80 -10.79 -7.71 -0.78
N LYS A 81 -11.91 -7.64 -0.05
CA LYS A 81 -12.92 -8.71 -0.04
C LYS A 81 -13.73 -8.77 -1.33
N ASP A 82 -13.90 -7.63 -2.02
CA ASP A 82 -14.73 -7.48 -3.22
C ASP A 82 -14.24 -6.31 -4.10
N GLN A 83 -14.90 -6.13 -5.26
CA GLN A 83 -14.63 -5.03 -6.18
C GLN A 83 -14.84 -3.65 -5.56
N GLY A 84 -15.83 -3.51 -4.68
CA GLY A 84 -16.11 -2.24 -4.00
C GLY A 84 -14.95 -1.77 -3.10
N GLU A 85 -14.30 -2.70 -2.40
CA GLU A 85 -13.08 -2.36 -1.63
C GLU A 85 -11.88 -2.07 -2.54
N ILE A 86 -11.72 -2.81 -3.65
CA ILE A 86 -10.70 -2.49 -4.66
C ILE A 86 -10.89 -1.06 -5.16
N ASP A 87 -12.09 -0.70 -5.58
CA ASP A 87 -12.40 0.62 -6.10
C ASP A 87 -12.16 1.71 -5.06
N LYS A 88 -12.56 1.47 -3.80
CA LYS A 88 -12.36 2.39 -2.69
C LYS A 88 -10.88 2.67 -2.45
N TYR A 89 -10.06 1.64 -2.21
CA TYR A 89 -8.65 1.84 -1.87
C TYR A 89 -7.84 2.34 -3.06
N TRP A 90 -8.18 1.89 -4.28
CA TRP A 90 -7.56 2.42 -5.49
C TRP A 90 -7.77 3.92 -5.62
N ALA A 91 -9.02 4.40 -5.50
CA ALA A 91 -9.34 5.81 -5.60
C ALA A 91 -8.67 6.67 -4.53
N ILE A 92 -8.64 6.20 -3.27
CA ILE A 92 -8.05 6.94 -2.16
C ILE A 92 -6.53 7.04 -2.30
N LEU A 93 -5.87 5.94 -2.64
CA LEU A 93 -4.40 5.87 -2.67
C LEU A 93 -3.79 6.51 -3.92
N THR A 94 -4.55 6.58 -5.03
CA THR A 94 -4.10 7.26 -6.25
C THR A 94 -4.43 8.76 -6.28
N ALA A 95 -5.19 9.25 -5.30
CA ALA A 95 -5.51 10.68 -5.20
C ALA A 95 -4.29 11.52 -4.81
N ASP A 96 -4.41 12.84 -4.98
CA ASP A 96 -3.50 13.87 -4.46
C ASP A 96 -2.00 13.68 -4.82
N GLY A 97 -1.71 13.10 -5.98
CA GLY A 97 -0.34 12.85 -6.45
C GLY A 97 0.09 11.39 -6.42
N GLY A 98 -0.81 10.48 -6.02
CA GLY A 98 -0.60 9.05 -6.18
C GLY A 98 -0.54 8.66 -7.67
N GLN A 99 0.05 7.51 -7.97
CA GLN A 99 0.32 7.05 -9.33
C GLN A 99 -0.19 5.62 -9.53
N GLU A 100 -1.02 5.45 -10.53
CA GLU A 100 -1.45 4.11 -10.97
C GLU A 100 -0.31 3.37 -11.67
N SER A 101 -0.19 2.07 -11.40
CA SER A 101 0.66 1.17 -12.15
C SER A 101 -0.13 -0.03 -12.67
N GLN A 102 0.52 -1.13 -13.04
CA GLN A 102 -0.10 -2.29 -13.66
C GLN A 102 -0.53 -3.33 -12.63
N CYS A 103 -1.51 -4.18 -12.97
CA CYS A 103 -1.86 -5.40 -12.23
C CYS A 103 -2.22 -5.16 -10.75
N GLY A 104 -2.91 -4.06 -10.44
CA GLY A 104 -3.28 -3.72 -9.06
C GLY A 104 -2.22 -2.97 -8.28
N TRP A 105 -1.06 -2.68 -8.88
CA TRP A 105 -0.01 -1.89 -8.24
C TRP A 105 -0.28 -0.40 -8.37
N LEU A 106 0.09 0.35 -7.36
CA LEU A 106 0.07 1.81 -7.35
C LEU A 106 1.14 2.35 -6.39
N LYS A 107 1.46 3.63 -6.50
CA LYS A 107 2.17 4.43 -5.51
C LYS A 107 1.22 5.45 -4.91
N ASP A 108 1.26 5.64 -3.60
CA ASP A 108 0.53 6.73 -2.98
C ASP A 108 1.30 8.06 -3.06
N LYS A 109 0.69 9.12 -2.58
CA LYS A 109 1.27 10.48 -2.57
C LYS A 109 2.55 10.62 -1.74
N PHE A 110 2.85 9.65 -0.87
CA PHE A 110 4.09 9.60 -0.08
C PHE A 110 5.18 8.74 -0.74
N GLY A 111 4.88 8.12 -1.87
CA GLY A 111 5.79 7.26 -2.61
C GLY A 111 5.79 5.80 -2.16
N ILE A 112 4.94 5.41 -1.24
CA ILE A 112 4.79 4.02 -0.80
C ILE A 112 4.07 3.22 -1.87
N SER A 113 4.61 2.04 -2.18
CA SER A 113 4.03 1.12 -3.16
C SER A 113 3.02 0.17 -2.51
N TRP A 114 1.86 0.06 -3.13
CA TRP A 114 0.75 -0.79 -2.71
C TRP A 114 0.33 -1.73 -3.82
N GLN A 115 -0.21 -2.90 -3.43
CA GLN A 115 -0.89 -3.83 -4.30
C GLN A 115 -2.35 -3.95 -3.82
N VAL A 116 -3.28 -3.39 -4.57
CA VAL A 116 -4.72 -3.51 -4.28
C VAL A 116 -5.22 -4.75 -4.98
N THR A 117 -5.39 -5.82 -4.22
CA THR A 117 -5.67 -7.17 -4.70
C THR A 117 -6.95 -7.73 -4.08
N SER A 118 -7.37 -8.93 -4.50
CA SER A 118 -8.40 -9.71 -3.83
C SER A 118 -8.02 -11.18 -3.79
N PRO A 119 -8.30 -11.90 -2.70
CA PRO A 119 -8.17 -13.36 -2.68
C PRO A 119 -8.98 -14.07 -3.78
N GLU A 120 -10.08 -13.45 -4.25
CA GLU A 120 -10.91 -13.98 -5.35
C GLU A 120 -10.12 -14.15 -6.65
N MET A 121 -9.09 -13.31 -6.89
CA MET A 121 -8.23 -13.43 -8.08
C MET A 121 -7.61 -14.82 -8.22
N MET A 122 -7.31 -15.48 -7.11
CA MET A 122 -6.71 -16.82 -7.13
C MET A 122 -7.64 -17.89 -7.70
N ASN A 123 -8.95 -17.68 -7.66
CA ASN A 123 -9.93 -18.57 -8.30
C ASN A 123 -9.78 -18.58 -9.83
N TYR A 124 -9.29 -17.49 -10.39
CA TYR A 124 -9.07 -17.31 -11.83
C TYR A 124 -7.62 -17.56 -12.24
N LEU A 125 -6.65 -17.10 -11.47
CA LEU A 125 -5.23 -17.26 -11.79
C LEU A 125 -4.71 -18.67 -11.52
N GLY A 126 -5.20 -19.32 -10.45
CA GLY A 126 -4.82 -20.67 -10.02
C GLY A 126 -5.96 -21.69 -10.12
N GLY A 127 -7.01 -21.41 -10.86
CA GLY A 127 -8.17 -22.29 -11.01
C GLY A 127 -7.85 -23.58 -11.77
N PRO A 128 -8.75 -24.59 -11.70
CA PRO A 128 -8.51 -25.91 -12.30
C PRO A 128 -8.51 -25.91 -13.84
N ASN A 129 -9.07 -24.87 -14.48
CA ASN A 129 -9.04 -24.72 -15.94
C ASN A 129 -7.77 -23.96 -16.37
N ALA A 130 -6.74 -24.66 -16.78
CA ALA A 130 -5.44 -24.07 -17.17
C ALA A 130 -5.58 -23.04 -18.33
N ALA A 131 -6.42 -23.31 -19.34
CA ALA A 131 -6.66 -22.37 -20.42
C ALA A 131 -7.41 -21.13 -19.93
N GLY A 132 -8.35 -21.29 -19.00
CA GLY A 132 -9.03 -20.20 -18.31
C GLY A 132 -8.05 -19.35 -17.52
N SER A 133 -7.19 -19.97 -16.73
CA SER A 133 -6.16 -19.26 -15.95
C SER A 133 -5.19 -18.48 -16.84
N GLN A 134 -4.82 -19.02 -18.00
CA GLN A 134 -3.98 -18.29 -18.96
C GLN A 134 -4.70 -17.04 -19.49
N ARG A 135 -5.98 -17.12 -19.87
CA ARG A 135 -6.75 -15.96 -20.32
C ARG A 135 -6.93 -14.92 -19.22
N ALA A 136 -7.28 -15.36 -18.00
CA ALA A 136 -7.43 -14.44 -16.86
C ALA A 136 -6.10 -13.73 -16.53
N THR A 137 -4.97 -14.43 -16.61
CA THR A 137 -3.64 -13.82 -16.44
C THR A 137 -3.36 -12.77 -17.50
N GLN A 138 -3.66 -13.07 -18.77
CA GLN A 138 -3.48 -12.10 -19.87
C GLN A 138 -4.38 -10.87 -19.69
N ALA A 139 -5.63 -11.06 -19.25
CA ALA A 139 -6.53 -9.96 -18.92
C ALA A 139 -5.97 -9.10 -17.78
N MET A 140 -5.52 -9.71 -16.67
CA MET A 140 -4.90 -9.00 -15.54
C MET A 140 -3.68 -8.18 -15.98
N LEU A 141 -2.80 -8.74 -16.81
CA LEU A 141 -1.58 -8.05 -17.28
C LEU A 141 -1.88 -6.81 -18.12
N SER A 142 -3.09 -6.67 -18.67
CA SER A 142 -3.54 -5.49 -19.40
C SER A 142 -4.22 -4.44 -18.50
N MET A 143 -4.48 -4.75 -17.24
CA MET A 143 -5.18 -3.87 -16.31
C MET A 143 -4.21 -2.99 -15.52
N LYS A 144 -4.67 -1.82 -15.12
CA LYS A 144 -4.10 -1.06 -14.00
C LYS A 144 -4.80 -1.48 -12.71
N LYS A 145 -5.98 -0.93 -12.45
CA LYS A 145 -6.85 -1.40 -11.36
C LYS A 145 -7.41 -2.78 -11.71
N ILE A 146 -7.42 -3.68 -10.75
CA ILE A 146 -8.04 -4.99 -10.91
C ILE A 146 -9.56 -4.87 -11.09
N ASP A 147 -10.06 -5.57 -12.11
CA ASP A 147 -11.48 -5.77 -12.38
C ASP A 147 -11.79 -7.28 -12.30
N LEU A 148 -12.43 -7.68 -11.21
CA LEU A 148 -12.74 -9.08 -10.96
C LEU A 148 -13.73 -9.65 -11.95
N ALA A 149 -14.67 -8.83 -12.46
CA ALA A 149 -15.65 -9.28 -13.45
C ALA A 149 -14.99 -9.59 -14.80
N VAL A 150 -14.07 -8.73 -15.24
CA VAL A 150 -13.28 -8.95 -16.47
C VAL A 150 -12.38 -10.18 -16.32
N MET A 151 -11.72 -10.38 -15.16
CA MET A 151 -10.91 -11.57 -14.91
C MET A 151 -11.76 -12.84 -14.96
N LYS A 152 -12.95 -12.82 -14.36
CA LYS A 152 -13.90 -13.94 -14.36
C LYS A 152 -14.36 -14.25 -15.78
N ALA A 153 -14.81 -13.27 -16.54
CA ALA A 153 -15.25 -13.44 -17.94
C ALA A 153 -14.13 -14.06 -18.80
N ALA A 154 -12.91 -13.54 -18.69
CA ALA A 154 -11.75 -14.10 -19.38
C ALA A 154 -11.47 -15.57 -18.98
N TYR A 155 -11.56 -15.90 -17.69
CA TYR A 155 -11.41 -17.27 -17.22
C TYR A 155 -12.46 -18.21 -17.82
N GLU A 156 -13.73 -17.78 -17.90
CA GLU A 156 -14.87 -18.52 -18.47
C GLU A 156 -14.86 -18.57 -20.01
N GLY A 157 -14.04 -17.74 -20.67
CA GLY A 157 -13.93 -17.71 -22.14
C GLY A 157 -15.02 -16.90 -22.83
N GLN A 158 -15.50 -15.87 -22.13
CA GLN A 158 -16.53 -14.95 -22.60
C GLN A 158 -15.91 -13.67 -23.16
#